data_576263b5f6e889f3f460eb770a86c9c0
#
_entry.id   576263b5f6e889f3f460eb770a86c9c0
#
_cell.length_a   1.000
_cell.length_b   1.000
_cell.length_c   1.000
_cell.angle_alpha   90.00
_cell.angle_beta   90.00
_cell.angle_gamma   90.00
#
_symmetry.space_group_name_H-M   'P 1'
#
loop_
_entity.id
_entity.type
_entity.pdbx_description
1 polymer ?
#
loop_
_entity_poly.entity_id
_entity_poly.type
_entity_poly.pdbx_seq_one_letter_code
_entity_poly.pdbx_strand_id
1 'polypeptide(L)'
;MSVESDEISLPAPAEIKVEFSLTAQVNITDFTAQRKVSKLLLDHVGNLLYGERPSLVVGRRLLWRVPVWLALPTTGPLGQVGTLDVDAQTGEILFTQRILDQITERGNARAQRAPSTAE
;
A
#
# COMPACT_ATOMS: atom_id res chain seq x y z
N MET A 1 3.26 -1.91 13.89
CA MET A 1 2.11 -1.36 13.13
C MET A 1 2.20 0.15 13.11
N SER A 2 2.11 0.75 11.96
CA SER A 2 2.06 2.20 11.84
C SER A 2 0.64 2.66 11.56
N VAL A 3 0.31 3.87 12.00
CA VAL A 3 -1.01 4.46 11.86
C VAL A 3 -0.89 5.78 11.13
N GLU A 4 -1.70 5.95 10.10
CA GLU A 4 -1.81 7.20 9.36
C GLU A 4 -3.22 7.74 9.52
N SER A 5 -3.37 9.07 9.51
CA SER A 5 -4.66 9.74 9.52
C SER A 5 -4.74 10.74 8.37
N ASP A 6 -5.94 11.27 8.12
CA ASP A 6 -6.12 12.30 7.11
C ASP A 6 -5.19 13.49 7.39
N GLU A 7 -4.65 14.04 6.31
CA GLU A 7 -3.76 15.18 6.42
C GLU A 7 -4.52 16.42 6.88
N ILE A 8 -3.95 17.12 7.85
CA ILE A 8 -4.49 18.38 8.37
C ILE A 8 -3.44 19.46 8.15
N SER A 9 -3.85 20.54 7.48
CA SER A 9 -2.98 21.68 7.24
C SER A 9 -3.51 22.89 7.97
N LEU A 10 -2.66 23.55 8.76
CA LEU A 10 -3.04 24.69 9.58
C LEU A 10 -2.06 25.84 9.43
N PRO A 11 -2.55 27.11 9.58
CA PRO A 11 -1.65 28.25 9.61
C PRO A 11 -0.81 28.24 10.90
N ALA A 12 0.42 28.65 10.79
CA ALA A 12 1.30 28.78 11.95
C ALA A 12 1.35 30.22 12.44
N PRO A 13 1.49 30.47 13.76
CA PRO A 13 1.49 29.47 14.81
C PRO A 13 0.08 28.98 15.11
N ALA A 14 -0.04 27.70 15.33
CA ALA A 14 -1.32 27.11 15.69
C ALA A 14 -1.12 26.07 16.77
N GLU A 15 -2.01 26.07 17.74
CA GLU A 15 -2.05 25.03 18.75
C GLU A 15 -3.29 24.18 18.49
N ILE A 16 -3.08 22.88 18.31
CA ILE A 16 -4.17 21.96 18.13
C ILE A 16 -4.19 20.96 19.25
N LYS A 17 -5.36 20.76 19.79
CA LYS A 17 -5.64 19.63 20.66
C LYS A 17 -6.74 18.83 20.00
N VAL A 18 -6.38 17.65 19.46
CA VAL A 18 -7.35 16.77 18.82
C VAL A 18 -7.61 15.60 19.74
N GLU A 19 -8.85 15.47 20.16
CA GLU A 19 -9.31 14.32 20.92
C GLU A 19 -10.42 13.65 20.13
N PHE A 20 -10.24 12.39 19.80
CA PHE A 20 -11.32 11.61 19.21
C PHE A 20 -11.30 10.21 19.76
N SER A 21 -12.50 9.63 19.82
CA SER A 21 -12.67 8.24 20.19
C SER A 21 -13.19 7.48 18.98
N LEU A 22 -12.45 6.46 18.57
CA LEU A 22 -12.86 5.60 17.48
C LEU A 22 -13.11 4.19 18.04
N THR A 23 -14.37 3.78 17.96
CA THR A 23 -14.73 2.40 18.29
C THR A 23 -15.04 1.68 16.99
N ALA A 24 -14.07 0.93 16.51
CA ALA A 24 -14.23 0.14 15.30
C ALA A 24 -13.46 -1.15 15.47
N GLN A 25 -13.99 -2.21 14.89
CA GLN A 25 -13.39 -3.52 15.00
C GLN A 25 -12.52 -3.78 13.78
N VAL A 26 -11.25 -4.09 14.03
CA VAL A 26 -10.32 -4.55 13.01
C VAL A 26 -10.44 -6.07 12.94
N ASN A 27 -11.01 -6.56 11.86
CA ASN A 27 -11.24 -7.99 11.65
C ASN A 27 -10.15 -8.66 10.81
N ILE A 28 -9.38 -7.85 10.09
CA ILE A 28 -8.33 -8.32 9.20
C ILE A 28 -7.00 -7.83 9.76
N THR A 29 -6.04 -8.75 9.95
CA THR A 29 -4.72 -8.36 10.42
C THR A 29 -3.90 -7.72 9.29
N ASP A 30 -2.85 -6.99 9.67
CA ASP A 30 -1.89 -6.43 8.71
C ASP A 30 -1.28 -7.52 7.82
N PHE A 31 -0.90 -8.63 8.42
CA PHE A 31 -0.33 -9.77 7.69
C PHE A 31 -1.32 -10.32 6.66
N THR A 32 -2.59 -10.47 7.03
CA THR A 32 -3.61 -10.95 6.10
C THR A 32 -3.82 -9.96 4.97
N ALA A 33 -3.86 -8.65 5.25
CA ALA A 33 -3.99 -7.62 4.23
C ALA A 33 -2.82 -7.66 3.24
N GLN A 34 -1.60 -7.79 3.75
CA GLN A 34 -0.40 -7.90 2.94
C GLN A 34 -0.45 -9.10 1.99
N ARG A 35 -0.86 -10.24 2.50
CA ARG A 35 -0.97 -11.47 1.70
C ARG A 35 -2.04 -11.36 0.64
N LYS A 36 -3.19 -10.75 0.96
CA LYS A 36 -4.27 -10.57 -0.01
C LYS A 36 -3.82 -9.70 -1.18
N VAL A 37 -3.10 -8.63 -0.89
CA VAL A 37 -2.58 -7.74 -1.93
C VAL A 37 -1.52 -8.46 -2.77
N SER A 38 -0.62 -9.18 -2.15
CA SER A 38 0.40 -9.94 -2.88
C SER A 38 -0.23 -10.98 -3.82
N LYS A 39 -1.29 -11.63 -3.37
CA LYS A 39 -2.01 -12.59 -4.20
C LYS A 39 -2.72 -11.91 -5.36
N LEU A 40 -3.37 -10.77 -5.13
CA LEU A 40 -4.02 -10.02 -6.19
C LEU A 40 -3.00 -9.61 -7.27
N LEU A 41 -1.85 -9.13 -6.86
CA LEU A 41 -0.79 -8.71 -7.78
C LEU A 41 -0.26 -9.90 -8.58
N LEU A 42 -0.06 -11.03 -7.93
CA LEU A 42 0.38 -12.24 -8.61
C LEU A 42 -0.62 -12.70 -9.67
N ASP A 43 -1.91 -12.66 -9.34
CA ASP A 43 -2.97 -13.13 -10.22
C ASP A 43 -3.25 -12.20 -11.41
N HIS A 44 -3.08 -10.87 -11.21
CA HIS A 44 -3.54 -9.88 -12.17
C HIS A 44 -2.43 -9.08 -12.85
N VAL A 45 -1.25 -9.01 -12.25
CA VAL A 45 -0.17 -8.16 -12.78
C VAL A 45 1.07 -8.97 -13.09
N GLY A 46 1.61 -9.68 -12.10
CA GLY A 46 2.81 -10.48 -12.29
C GLY A 46 3.51 -10.81 -10.98
N ASN A 47 4.54 -11.65 -11.08
CA ASN A 47 5.22 -12.20 -9.92
C ASN A 47 6.38 -11.33 -9.39
N LEU A 48 6.63 -10.18 -10.02
CA LEU A 48 7.69 -9.26 -9.56
C LEU A 48 7.17 -8.19 -8.61
N LEU A 49 5.85 -8.10 -8.43
CA LEU A 49 5.22 -7.14 -7.54
C LEU A 49 4.68 -7.86 -6.30
N TYR A 50 4.81 -7.20 -5.16
CA TYR A 50 4.34 -7.76 -3.90
C TYR A 50 3.96 -6.65 -2.92
N GLY A 51 3.15 -7.01 -1.91
CA GLY A 51 2.77 -6.10 -0.84
C GLY A 51 3.81 -6.09 0.28
N GLU A 52 4.16 -4.91 0.73
CA GLU A 52 4.99 -4.72 1.91
C GLU A 52 4.13 -4.51 3.16
N ARG A 53 4.78 -4.25 4.28
CA ARG A 53 4.12 -4.11 5.58
C ARG A 53 3.11 -2.97 5.56
N PRO A 54 1.82 -3.25 5.87
CA PRO A 54 0.77 -2.25 5.82
C PRO A 54 0.83 -1.25 6.97
N SER A 55 0.23 -0.07 6.72
CA SER A 55 -0.10 0.92 7.74
C SER A 55 -1.60 0.98 7.91
N LEU A 56 -2.06 1.17 9.14
CA LEU A 56 -3.48 1.40 9.39
C LEU A 56 -3.83 2.86 9.13
N VAL A 57 -4.79 3.07 8.24
CA VAL A 57 -5.28 4.41 7.91
C VAL A 57 -6.63 4.60 8.59
N VAL A 58 -6.73 5.63 9.42
CA VAL A 58 -7.93 5.95 10.17
C VAL A 58 -8.60 7.15 9.51
N GLY A 59 -9.75 6.93 8.90
CA GLY A 59 -10.54 7.95 8.25
C GLY A 59 -12.01 7.56 8.34
N ARG A 60 -12.78 7.80 7.28
CA ARG A 60 -14.19 7.38 7.22
C ARG A 60 -14.34 5.87 7.28
N ARG A 61 -13.31 5.16 6.80
CA ARG A 61 -13.20 3.71 6.89
C ARG A 61 -11.86 3.39 7.52
N LEU A 62 -11.77 2.23 8.15
CA LEU A 62 -10.48 1.70 8.59
C LEU A 62 -9.88 0.90 7.46
N LEU A 63 -8.71 1.30 7.02
CA LEU A 63 -8.04 0.67 5.88
C LEU A 63 -6.65 0.22 6.26
N TRP A 64 -6.24 -0.93 5.77
CA TRP A 64 -4.84 -1.31 5.71
C TRP A 64 -4.27 -0.81 4.39
N ARG A 65 -3.39 0.16 4.45
CA ARG A 65 -2.71 0.67 3.26
C ARG A 65 -1.45 -0.13 3.03
N VAL A 66 -1.44 -0.89 1.94
CA VAL A 66 -0.38 -1.82 1.61
C VAL A 66 0.50 -1.22 0.53
N PRO A 67 1.77 -0.89 0.84
CA PRO A 67 2.71 -0.45 -0.19
C PRO A 67 2.96 -1.60 -1.16
N VAL A 68 2.99 -1.28 -2.45
CA VAL A 68 3.31 -2.23 -3.51
C VAL A 68 4.73 -2.00 -3.95
N TRP A 69 5.55 -3.03 -3.88
CA TRP A 69 6.96 -2.97 -4.20
C TRP A 69 7.27 -3.84 -5.40
N LEU A 70 8.31 -3.44 -6.13
CA LEU A 70 8.89 -4.21 -7.22
C LEU A 70 10.20 -4.82 -6.74
N ALA A 71 10.38 -6.10 -7.02
CA ALA A 71 11.66 -6.77 -6.81
C ALA A 71 12.03 -7.55 -8.06
N LEU A 72 13.30 -7.48 -8.42
CA LEU A 72 13.85 -8.28 -9.52
C LEU A 72 14.62 -9.47 -8.95
N PRO A 73 14.63 -10.61 -9.65
CA PRO A 73 15.32 -11.79 -9.12
C PRO A 73 16.80 -11.59 -8.87
N THR A 74 17.46 -10.75 -9.65
CA THR A 74 18.91 -10.55 -9.58
C THR A 74 19.33 -9.43 -8.64
N THR A 75 18.52 -8.38 -8.53
CA THR A 75 18.87 -7.19 -7.75
C THR A 75 18.07 -7.05 -6.48
N GLY A 76 17.00 -7.85 -6.31
CA GLY A 76 16.11 -7.72 -5.16
C GLY A 76 15.19 -6.52 -5.24
N PRO A 77 14.75 -5.99 -4.08
CA PRO A 77 13.79 -4.89 -4.07
C PRO A 77 14.32 -3.63 -4.73
N LEU A 78 13.52 -3.04 -5.58
CA LEU A 78 13.85 -1.80 -6.29
C LEU A 78 13.11 -0.58 -5.73
N GLY A 79 11.99 -0.78 -5.06
CA GLY A 79 11.25 0.32 -4.45
C GLY A 79 9.75 0.22 -4.64
N GLN A 80 9.07 1.19 -4.06
CA GLN A 80 7.64 1.27 -4.07
C GLN A 80 7.11 1.83 -5.39
N VAL A 81 6.11 1.18 -5.95
CA VAL A 81 5.50 1.58 -7.23
C VAL A 81 4.01 1.92 -7.09
N GLY A 82 3.46 1.81 -5.90
CA GLY A 82 2.07 2.17 -5.65
C GLY A 82 1.60 1.73 -4.27
N THR A 83 0.30 1.84 -4.06
CA THR A 83 -0.36 1.36 -2.85
C THR A 83 -1.69 0.72 -3.21
N LEU A 84 -2.12 -0.24 -2.40
CA LEU A 84 -3.47 -0.79 -2.45
C LEU A 84 -4.04 -0.83 -1.04
N ASP A 85 -5.28 -0.42 -0.91
CA ASP A 85 -5.96 -0.39 0.37
C ASP A 85 -6.86 -1.61 0.54
N VAL A 86 -6.88 -2.14 1.76
CA VAL A 86 -7.73 -3.26 2.14
C VAL A 86 -8.62 -2.79 3.28
N ASP A 87 -9.92 -2.98 3.15
CA ASP A 87 -10.85 -2.67 4.23
C ASP A 87 -10.53 -3.54 5.44
N ALA A 88 -10.21 -2.89 6.56
CA ALA A 88 -9.78 -3.60 7.76
C ALA A 88 -10.91 -4.36 8.45
N GLN A 89 -12.15 -4.07 8.10
CA GLN A 89 -13.32 -4.75 8.67
C GLN A 89 -13.83 -5.87 7.77
N THR A 90 -13.88 -5.64 6.46
CA THR A 90 -14.44 -6.60 5.51
C THR A 90 -13.39 -7.46 4.80
N GLY A 91 -12.16 -6.97 4.71
CA GLY A 91 -11.11 -7.65 3.95
C GLY A 91 -11.16 -7.37 2.45
N GLU A 92 -12.08 -6.50 2.00
CA GLU A 92 -12.18 -6.17 0.59
C GLU A 92 -10.98 -5.33 0.15
N ILE A 93 -10.36 -5.73 -0.96
CA ILE A 93 -9.29 -4.94 -1.57
C ILE A 93 -9.95 -3.88 -2.45
N LEU A 94 -9.65 -2.61 -2.17
CA LEU A 94 -10.23 -1.48 -2.89
C LEU A 94 -9.32 -1.13 -4.07
N PHE A 95 -9.71 -1.57 -5.25
CA PHE A 95 -8.92 -1.31 -6.44
C PHE A 95 -9.81 -1.13 -7.67
N THR A 96 -9.26 -0.48 -8.67
CA THR A 96 -9.85 -0.39 -10.00
C THR A 96 -8.82 -0.89 -11.02
N GLN A 97 -9.27 -1.22 -12.22
CA GLN A 97 -8.34 -1.60 -13.28
C GLN A 97 -7.34 -0.49 -13.56
N ARG A 98 -7.78 0.76 -13.45
CA ARG A 98 -6.90 1.92 -13.63
C ARG A 98 -5.76 1.94 -12.61
N ILE A 99 -6.05 1.62 -11.36
CA ILE A 99 -5.01 1.55 -10.31
C ILE A 99 -4.01 0.46 -10.63
N LEU A 100 -4.48 -0.72 -11.04
CA LEU A 100 -3.60 -1.82 -11.43
C LEU A 100 -2.74 -1.45 -12.64
N ASP A 101 -3.32 -0.76 -13.61
CA ASP A 101 -2.59 -0.32 -14.80
C ASP A 101 -1.50 0.69 -14.43
N GLN A 102 -1.79 1.61 -13.52
CA GLN A 102 -0.80 2.57 -13.02
C GLN A 102 0.35 1.88 -12.30
N ILE A 103 0.06 0.89 -11.48
CA ILE A 103 1.08 0.11 -10.78
C ILE A 103 1.96 -0.63 -11.78
N THR A 104 1.34 -1.25 -12.78
CA THR A 104 2.04 -1.96 -13.84
C THR A 104 2.98 -1.02 -14.61
N GLU A 105 2.49 0.15 -14.97
CA GLU A 105 3.26 1.16 -15.69
C GLU A 105 4.47 1.63 -14.88
N ARG A 106 4.25 1.93 -13.62
CA ARG A 106 5.33 2.36 -12.71
C ARG A 106 6.34 1.25 -12.49
N GLY A 107 5.86 0.02 -12.37
CA GLY A 107 6.73 -1.14 -12.23
C GLY A 107 7.62 -1.32 -13.44
N ASN A 108 7.05 -1.24 -14.64
CA ASN A 108 7.80 -1.35 -15.89
C ASN A 108 8.82 -0.23 -16.03
N ALA A 109 8.44 1.01 -15.72
CA ALA A 109 9.34 2.14 -15.79
C ALA A 109 10.52 2.00 -14.84
N ARG A 110 10.26 1.53 -13.63
CA ARG A 110 11.33 1.32 -12.63
C ARG A 110 12.24 0.17 -13.03
N ALA A 111 11.68 -0.91 -13.56
CA ALA A 111 12.48 -2.05 -14.02
C ALA A 111 13.41 -1.66 -15.16
N GLN A 112 12.95 -0.81 -16.08
CA GLN A 112 13.76 -0.32 -17.19
C GLN A 112 14.92 0.57 -16.75
N ARG A 113 14.78 1.24 -15.59
CA ARG A 113 15.81 2.12 -15.04
C ARG A 113 16.74 1.39 -14.08
N ALA A 114 16.49 0.13 -13.79
CA ALA A 114 17.33 -0.64 -12.90
C ALA A 114 18.70 -0.87 -13.53
N PRO A 115 19.79 -0.84 -12.75
CA PRO A 115 21.11 -1.16 -13.29
C PRO A 115 21.13 -2.58 -13.83
N SER A 116 21.77 -2.77 -14.98
CA SER A 116 21.96 -4.09 -15.54
C SER A 116 22.98 -4.86 -14.71
N THR A 117 22.63 -6.09 -14.35
CA THR A 117 23.56 -6.99 -13.65
C THR A 117 24.00 -8.14 -14.56
N ALA A 118 23.63 -8.08 -15.83
CA ALA A 118 23.89 -9.13 -16.80
C ALA A 118 25.15 -8.90 -17.62
N GLU A 119 26.12 -8.25 -17.05
CA GLU A 119 27.41 -8.02 -17.75
C GLU A 119 28.29 -9.23 -17.76
#